data_d58d851dcfe1b67ed37c7496015fbfa1
#
_entry.id   d58d851dcfe1b67ed37c7496015fbfa1
#
_cell.length_a   1.000
_cell.length_b   1.000
_cell.length_c   1.000
_cell.angle_alpha   90.00
_cell.angle_beta   90.00
_cell.angle_gamma   90.00
#
_symmetry.space_group_name_H-M   'P 1'
#
loop_
_entity.id
_entity.type
_entity.pdbx_description
1 polymer ?
#
loop_
_entity_poly.entity_id
_entity_poly.type
_entity_poly.pdbx_seq_one_letter_code
_entity_poly.pdbx_strand_id
1 'polypeptide(L)'
;VVYLGDNLYDAGLPSEAYSRYSDIKAALDSQINLLKGTQAKGYMIPGNHDWENGRAGGYEAIMRQQAYVDQFGEGKIEFYPKEGCPGPVEVEIGDDVVLVMMDSQWWIHQNDKPGIESDCEYKTEDEVISELEDILNRNYNKLILLATHHPFKSNGPHGGYFTWKQHIFPFTEMRENLYIPLPIIGSAYPI
;
A
#
# COMPACT_ATOMS: atom_id res chain seq x y z
N VAL A 1 2.03 3.01 15.66
CA VAL A 1 1.08 3.45 14.62
C VAL A 1 1.43 2.71 13.34
N VAL A 2 0.42 2.27 12.58
CA VAL A 2 0.64 1.67 11.24
C VAL A 2 -0.19 2.45 10.23
N TYR A 3 0.45 2.93 9.18
CA TYR A 3 -0.18 3.54 8.01
C TYR A 3 -0.33 2.46 6.94
N LEU A 4 -1.57 2.16 6.57
CA LEU A 4 -1.90 0.98 5.76
C LEU A 4 -1.95 1.27 4.24
N GLY A 5 -1.02 2.06 3.75
CA GLY A 5 -0.92 2.40 2.33
C GLY A 5 -1.77 3.61 1.94
N ASP A 6 -1.65 3.99 0.67
CA ASP A 6 -2.25 5.21 0.12
C ASP A 6 -1.87 6.45 0.95
N ASN A 7 -0.60 6.50 1.31
CA ASN A 7 -0.07 7.56 2.14
C ASN A 7 -0.09 8.91 1.42
N LEU A 8 -0.02 8.90 0.09
CA LEU A 8 0.02 10.09 -0.75
C LEU A 8 -0.88 9.96 -1.98
N TYR A 9 -1.87 10.81 -2.06
CA TYR A 9 -2.75 10.98 -3.23
C TYR A 9 -2.23 12.09 -4.16
N ASP A 10 -2.41 12.05 -5.51
CA ASP A 10 -3.11 10.95 -6.24
C ASP A 10 -2.15 9.83 -6.67
N ALA A 11 -0.84 10.00 -6.59
CA ALA A 11 0.15 9.14 -7.28
C ALA A 11 1.51 9.10 -6.56
N GLY A 12 1.52 8.91 -5.24
CA GLY A 12 2.75 8.80 -4.46
C GLY A 12 3.58 10.10 -4.41
N LEU A 13 4.84 10.00 -3.98
CA LEU A 13 5.74 11.16 -3.92
C LEU A 13 6.35 11.43 -5.30
N PRO A 14 5.99 12.54 -5.97
CA PRO A 14 6.55 12.87 -7.28
C PRO A 14 8.01 13.35 -7.17
N SER A 15 8.65 13.60 -8.30
CA SER A 15 9.94 14.28 -8.33
C SER A 15 9.82 15.74 -7.87
N GLU A 16 10.91 16.31 -7.36
CA GLU A 16 10.94 17.71 -6.89
C GLU A 16 10.60 18.75 -7.97
N ALA A 17 10.78 18.38 -9.25
CA ALA A 17 10.44 19.24 -10.39
C ALA A 17 8.91 19.32 -10.63
N TYR A 18 8.11 18.48 -9.99
CA TYR A 18 6.67 18.50 -10.17
C TYR A 18 6.04 19.71 -9.47
N SER A 19 5.15 20.42 -10.15
CA SER A 19 4.58 21.69 -9.67
C SER A 19 3.83 21.60 -8.33
N ARG A 20 3.28 20.42 -7.99
CA ARG A 20 2.57 20.18 -6.72
C ARG A 20 3.41 19.41 -5.71
N TYR A 21 4.72 19.26 -5.93
CA TYR A 21 5.60 18.53 -5.02
C TYR A 21 5.49 19.02 -3.58
N SER A 22 5.50 20.35 -3.38
CA SER A 22 5.42 20.95 -2.03
C SER A 22 4.14 20.58 -1.27
N ASP A 23 3.01 20.54 -1.98
CA ASP A 23 1.71 20.20 -1.35
C ASP A 23 1.66 18.73 -0.96
N ILE A 24 2.12 17.84 -1.86
CA ILE A 24 2.14 16.40 -1.63
C ILE A 24 3.14 16.05 -0.52
N LYS A 25 4.32 16.64 -0.57
CA LYS A 25 5.33 16.53 0.47
C LYS A 25 4.80 16.96 1.85
N ALA A 26 4.04 18.05 1.93
CA ALA A 26 3.47 18.53 3.19
C ALA A 26 2.50 17.53 3.82
N ALA A 27 1.80 16.72 3.03
CA ALA A 27 0.97 15.63 3.54
C ALA A 27 1.83 14.54 4.20
N LEU A 28 2.95 14.16 3.59
CA LEU A 28 3.89 13.19 4.18
C LEU A 28 4.57 13.76 5.43
N ASP A 29 4.98 15.03 5.40
CA ASP A 29 5.52 15.74 6.57
C ASP A 29 4.54 15.73 7.75
N SER A 30 3.26 15.90 7.48
CA SER A 30 2.21 15.89 8.51
C SER A 30 2.11 14.53 9.19
N GLN A 31 2.21 13.44 8.43
CA GLN A 31 2.19 12.07 8.96
C GLN A 31 3.44 11.78 9.78
N ILE A 32 4.63 12.15 9.29
CA ILE A 32 5.90 11.98 10.00
C ILE A 32 5.90 12.79 11.30
N ASN A 33 5.46 14.04 11.24
CA ASN A 33 5.46 14.96 12.40
C ASN A 33 4.47 14.55 13.50
N LEU A 34 3.44 13.75 13.18
CA LEU A 34 2.49 13.25 14.16
C LEU A 34 3.16 12.46 15.30
N LEU A 35 4.28 11.81 15.01
CA LEU A 35 5.02 10.99 15.98
C LEU A 35 6.15 11.74 16.67
N LYS A 36 6.50 12.94 16.21
CA LYS A 36 7.55 13.75 16.85
C LYS A 36 7.16 14.13 18.27
N GLY A 37 8.10 14.02 19.18
CA GLY A 37 7.89 14.30 20.60
C GLY A 37 7.11 13.22 21.37
N THR A 38 6.74 12.11 20.72
CA THR A 38 6.12 10.95 21.38
C THR A 38 7.12 9.81 21.56
N GLN A 39 6.73 8.79 22.34
CA GLN A 39 7.48 7.52 22.45
C GLN A 39 7.00 6.49 21.43
N ALA A 40 5.97 6.79 20.66
CA ALA A 40 5.41 5.87 19.67
C ALA A 40 6.37 5.68 18.48
N LYS A 41 6.38 4.47 17.94
CA LYS A 41 6.94 4.17 16.63
C LYS A 41 5.83 4.10 15.58
N GLY A 42 6.17 4.44 14.35
CA GLY A 42 5.31 4.36 13.20
C GLY A 42 5.91 3.46 12.12
N TYR A 43 5.02 2.79 11.41
CA TYR A 43 5.35 1.99 10.24
C TYR A 43 4.43 2.40 9.10
N MET A 44 4.99 2.63 7.92
CA MET A 44 4.24 2.87 6.69
C MET A 44 4.41 1.70 5.76
N ILE A 45 3.31 1.20 5.21
CA ILE A 45 3.35 0.28 4.07
C ILE A 45 2.85 1.01 2.83
N PRO A 46 3.23 0.58 1.60
CA PRO A 46 2.70 1.18 0.39
C PRO A 46 1.29 0.71 0.05
N GLY A 47 0.54 1.55 -0.64
CA GLY A 47 -0.70 1.24 -1.31
C GLY A 47 -0.60 1.48 -2.81
N ASN A 48 -1.70 1.31 -3.55
CA ASN A 48 -1.68 1.48 -5.00
C ASN A 48 -1.37 2.92 -5.43
N HIS A 49 -1.84 3.93 -4.67
CA HIS A 49 -1.50 5.33 -4.97
C HIS A 49 -0.02 5.63 -4.77
N ASP A 50 0.62 5.05 -3.76
CA ASP A 50 2.07 5.18 -3.54
C ASP A 50 2.88 4.61 -4.72
N TRP A 51 2.35 3.57 -5.40
CA TRP A 51 2.87 2.98 -6.64
C TRP A 51 2.35 3.67 -7.92
N GLU A 52 2.04 4.96 -7.87
CA GLU A 52 1.47 5.73 -8.99
C GLU A 52 0.24 5.06 -9.66
N ASN A 53 -0.63 4.42 -8.88
CA ASN A 53 -1.76 3.62 -9.37
C ASN A 53 -1.35 2.52 -10.37
N GLY A 54 -0.22 1.87 -10.13
CA GLY A 54 0.29 0.79 -10.96
C GLY A 54 0.92 1.25 -12.29
N ARG A 55 1.21 2.54 -12.47
CA ARG A 55 1.87 3.08 -13.66
C ARG A 55 3.36 2.75 -13.67
N ALA A 56 4.00 2.97 -14.83
CA ALA A 56 5.43 2.65 -15.03
C ALA A 56 6.38 3.39 -14.06
N GLY A 57 6.02 4.58 -13.56
CA GLY A 57 6.82 5.33 -12.58
C GLY A 57 6.60 4.92 -11.11
N GLY A 58 5.83 3.87 -10.86
CA GLY A 58 5.46 3.45 -9.51
C GLY A 58 6.65 3.04 -8.65
N TYR A 59 7.59 2.30 -9.21
CA TYR A 59 8.79 1.87 -8.48
C TYR A 59 9.62 3.07 -8.02
N GLU A 60 9.87 4.04 -8.90
CA GLU A 60 10.59 5.27 -8.56
C GLU A 60 9.85 6.11 -7.52
N ALA A 61 8.51 6.11 -7.54
CA ALA A 61 7.71 6.81 -6.54
C ALA A 61 7.88 6.18 -5.14
N ILE A 62 7.84 4.86 -5.04
CA ILE A 62 8.12 4.11 -3.81
C ILE A 62 9.52 4.42 -3.30
N MET A 63 10.53 4.38 -4.16
CA MET A 63 11.92 4.67 -3.78
C MET A 63 12.09 6.11 -3.26
N ARG A 64 11.44 7.09 -3.91
CA ARG A 64 11.44 8.48 -3.43
C ARG A 64 10.76 8.63 -2.08
N GLN A 65 9.61 7.99 -1.89
CA GLN A 65 8.84 8.06 -0.65
C GLN A 65 9.59 7.40 0.50
N GLN A 66 10.17 6.20 0.28
CA GLN A 66 11.02 5.54 1.26
C GLN A 66 12.21 6.40 1.65
N ALA A 67 12.97 6.90 0.67
CA ALA A 67 14.14 7.75 0.93
C ALA A 67 13.77 9.00 1.75
N TYR A 68 12.60 9.57 1.47
CA TYR A 68 12.09 10.71 2.23
C TYR A 68 11.78 10.33 3.68
N VAL A 69 11.08 9.21 3.90
CA VAL A 69 10.77 8.72 5.25
C VAL A 69 12.05 8.36 6.01
N ASP A 70 13.00 7.71 5.36
CA ASP A 70 14.29 7.35 5.97
C ASP A 70 15.08 8.60 6.38
N GLN A 71 15.04 9.67 5.58
CA GLN A 71 15.73 10.92 5.87
C GLN A 71 15.07 11.74 6.99
N PHE A 72 13.74 11.84 7.01
CA PHE A 72 13.02 12.77 7.87
C PHE A 72 12.23 12.10 9.01
N GLY A 73 12.13 10.78 9.00
CA GLY A 73 11.45 9.98 10.02
C GLY A 73 12.20 9.87 11.35
N GLU A 74 13.49 10.21 11.38
CA GLU A 74 14.34 10.24 12.59
C GLU A 74 14.31 8.91 13.38
N GLY A 75 14.12 7.77 12.69
CA GLY A 75 13.96 6.46 13.30
C GLY A 75 12.67 6.27 14.10
N LYS A 76 11.76 7.26 14.07
CA LYS A 76 10.45 7.20 14.70
C LYS A 76 9.40 6.56 13.79
N ILE A 77 9.60 6.73 12.49
CA ILE A 77 8.74 6.15 11.47
C ILE A 77 9.63 5.50 10.41
N GLU A 78 9.22 4.33 9.97
CA GLU A 78 9.93 3.51 9.00
C GLU A 78 8.96 3.09 7.89
N PHE A 79 9.47 3.04 6.66
CA PHE A 79 8.71 2.59 5.49
C PHE A 79 9.07 1.13 5.20
N TYR A 80 8.09 0.24 5.17
CA TYR A 80 8.27 -1.18 4.94
C TYR A 80 7.24 -1.74 3.94
N PRO A 81 7.58 -2.79 3.17
CA PRO A 81 8.92 -3.35 2.98
C PRO A 81 9.87 -2.35 2.32
N LYS A 82 11.18 -2.50 2.52
CA LYS A 82 12.19 -1.64 1.92
C LYS A 82 12.37 -1.95 0.42
N GLU A 83 12.84 -0.93 -0.32
CA GLU A 83 13.29 -1.06 -1.70
C GLU A 83 12.21 -1.56 -2.67
N GLY A 84 10.94 -1.33 -2.34
CA GLY A 84 9.82 -1.82 -3.13
C GLY A 84 9.69 -3.35 -3.12
N CYS A 85 10.35 -4.03 -2.19
CA CYS A 85 10.26 -5.47 -2.02
C CYS A 85 8.87 -5.91 -1.53
N PRO A 86 8.44 -7.16 -1.79
CA PRO A 86 7.11 -7.62 -1.39
C PRO A 86 6.92 -7.81 0.13
N GLY A 87 7.99 -8.01 0.88
CA GLY A 87 7.95 -8.54 2.24
C GLY A 87 7.82 -10.07 2.22
N PRO A 88 7.35 -10.72 3.30
CA PRO A 88 6.88 -10.13 4.57
C PRO A 88 8.02 -9.57 5.42
N VAL A 89 7.73 -8.51 6.18
CA VAL A 89 8.64 -7.96 7.19
C VAL A 89 8.03 -8.20 8.56
N GLU A 90 8.73 -8.91 9.42
CA GLU A 90 8.32 -9.23 10.78
C GLU A 90 8.90 -8.23 11.78
N VAL A 91 8.06 -7.68 12.64
CA VAL A 91 8.46 -6.78 13.73
C VAL A 91 7.83 -7.23 15.03
N GLU A 92 8.62 -7.55 16.04
CA GLU A 92 8.14 -7.86 17.38
C GLU A 92 7.68 -6.59 18.11
N ILE A 93 6.47 -6.64 18.68
CA ILE A 93 5.89 -5.56 19.50
C ILE A 93 5.69 -6.07 20.91
N GLY A 94 6.74 -5.97 21.72
CA GLY A 94 6.79 -6.64 23.02
C GLY A 94 6.87 -8.17 22.87
N ASP A 95 6.51 -8.88 23.92
CA ASP A 95 6.73 -10.32 23.99
C ASP A 95 5.61 -11.15 23.31
N ASP A 96 4.40 -10.60 23.24
CA ASP A 96 3.17 -11.33 22.88
C ASP A 96 2.59 -10.94 21.52
N VAL A 97 3.16 -9.96 20.82
CA VAL A 97 2.59 -9.42 19.57
C VAL A 97 3.65 -9.34 18.47
N VAL A 98 3.27 -9.79 17.29
CA VAL A 98 4.08 -9.66 16.07
C VAL A 98 3.30 -8.89 15.01
N LEU A 99 3.93 -7.88 14.43
CA LEU A 99 3.43 -7.17 13.27
C LEU A 99 4.13 -7.69 12.02
N VAL A 100 3.35 -8.16 11.06
CA VAL A 100 3.83 -8.62 9.76
C VAL A 100 3.35 -7.63 8.71
N MET A 101 4.27 -7.04 7.96
CA MET A 101 4.00 -6.03 6.94
C MET A 101 4.33 -6.55 5.55
N MET A 102 3.40 -6.35 4.61
CA MET A 102 3.56 -6.79 3.23
C MET A 102 3.11 -5.70 2.25
N ASP A 103 3.78 -5.63 1.13
CA ASP A 103 3.35 -4.82 -0.01
C ASP A 103 2.43 -5.63 -0.92
N SER A 104 1.12 -5.47 -0.74
CA SER A 104 0.13 -6.14 -1.58
C SER A 104 0.01 -5.55 -2.99
N GLN A 105 0.46 -4.31 -3.21
CA GLN A 105 0.50 -3.73 -4.55
C GLN A 105 1.60 -4.36 -5.41
N TRP A 106 2.70 -4.80 -4.82
CA TRP A 106 3.75 -5.53 -5.53
C TRP A 106 3.18 -6.73 -6.32
N TRP A 107 2.23 -7.48 -5.77
CA TRP A 107 1.62 -8.66 -6.39
C TRP A 107 0.89 -8.33 -7.69
N ILE A 108 0.16 -7.22 -7.69
CA ILE A 108 -0.70 -6.83 -8.83
C ILE A 108 -0.04 -5.82 -9.77
N HIS A 109 1.13 -5.28 -9.40
CA HIS A 109 1.87 -4.33 -10.22
C HIS A 109 2.45 -5.01 -11.47
N GLN A 110 2.13 -4.44 -12.65
CA GLN A 110 2.49 -5.03 -13.95
C GLN A 110 3.74 -4.41 -14.59
N ASN A 111 4.22 -3.29 -14.05
CA ASN A 111 5.40 -2.57 -14.53
C ASN A 111 6.63 -2.94 -13.70
N ASP A 112 7.69 -2.14 -13.80
CA ASP A 112 8.96 -2.38 -13.10
C ASP A 112 8.75 -2.49 -11.59
N LYS A 113 9.21 -3.61 -11.05
CA LYS A 113 9.23 -3.92 -9.63
C LYS A 113 10.38 -4.88 -9.31
N PRO A 114 10.88 -4.92 -8.08
CA PRO A 114 11.86 -5.91 -7.68
C PRO A 114 11.37 -7.34 -7.93
N GLY A 115 12.24 -8.17 -8.49
CA GLY A 115 11.99 -9.58 -8.78
C GLY A 115 13.28 -10.39 -8.61
N ILE A 116 13.44 -11.46 -9.38
CA ILE A 116 14.54 -12.45 -9.24
C ILE A 116 15.94 -11.81 -9.25
N GLU A 117 16.14 -10.76 -10.06
CA GLU A 117 17.42 -10.06 -10.17
C GLU A 117 17.65 -8.97 -9.11
N SER A 118 16.68 -8.74 -8.21
CA SER A 118 16.78 -7.72 -7.15
C SER A 118 17.55 -8.24 -5.95
N ASP A 119 17.88 -7.30 -5.03
CA ASP A 119 18.48 -7.61 -3.73
C ASP A 119 17.44 -7.92 -2.64
N CYS A 120 16.16 -8.04 -2.99
CA CYS A 120 15.11 -8.43 -2.05
C CYS A 120 15.39 -9.81 -1.44
N GLU A 121 15.05 -10.00 -0.17
CA GLU A 121 15.18 -11.28 0.51
C GLU A 121 14.25 -12.32 -0.10
N TYR A 122 13.00 -11.93 -0.40
CA TYR A 122 12.01 -12.75 -1.11
C TYR A 122 11.70 -12.08 -2.44
N LYS A 123 11.79 -12.84 -3.53
CA LYS A 123 11.81 -12.33 -4.92
C LYS A 123 10.67 -12.86 -5.76
N THR A 124 10.01 -13.91 -5.28
CA THR A 124 8.91 -14.59 -5.97
C THR A 124 7.71 -14.72 -5.02
N GLU A 125 6.53 -14.89 -5.62
CA GLU A 125 5.30 -15.10 -4.86
C GLU A 125 5.39 -16.33 -3.96
N ASP A 126 6.00 -17.43 -4.46
CA ASP A 126 6.17 -18.66 -3.69
C ASP A 126 7.08 -18.47 -2.47
N GLU A 127 8.18 -17.72 -2.61
CA GLU A 127 9.08 -17.39 -1.50
C GLU A 127 8.37 -16.54 -0.44
N VAL A 128 7.60 -15.54 -0.86
CA VAL A 128 6.82 -14.68 0.04
C VAL A 128 5.76 -15.48 0.81
N ILE A 129 5.05 -16.38 0.12
CA ILE A 129 4.05 -17.25 0.77
C ILE A 129 4.73 -18.20 1.75
N SER A 130 5.83 -18.82 1.36
CA SER A 130 6.58 -19.75 2.22
C SER A 130 7.06 -19.07 3.50
N GLU A 131 7.64 -17.86 3.37
CA GLU A 131 8.08 -17.11 4.56
C GLU A 131 6.89 -16.68 5.43
N LEU A 132 5.78 -16.25 4.81
CA LEU A 132 4.58 -15.92 5.59
C LEU A 132 4.09 -17.13 6.40
N GLU A 133 4.07 -18.33 5.81
CA GLU A 133 3.73 -19.57 6.51
C GLU A 133 4.70 -19.86 7.66
N ASP A 134 5.99 -19.65 7.45
CA ASP A 134 7.02 -19.83 8.47
C ASP A 134 6.87 -18.82 9.62
N ILE A 135 6.57 -17.56 9.32
CA ILE A 135 6.26 -16.53 10.34
C ILE A 135 5.05 -16.96 11.19
N LEU A 136 3.97 -17.41 10.54
CA LEU A 136 2.76 -17.85 11.22
C LEU A 136 3.03 -19.06 12.13
N ASN A 137 3.84 -20.00 11.66
CA ASN A 137 4.20 -21.21 12.40
C ASN A 137 5.09 -20.92 13.60
N ARG A 138 6.14 -20.08 13.45
CA ARG A 138 7.05 -19.77 14.57
C ARG A 138 6.44 -18.87 15.64
N ASN A 139 5.38 -18.13 15.28
CA ASN A 139 4.68 -17.22 16.18
C ASN A 139 3.27 -17.69 16.57
N TYR A 140 2.97 -18.99 16.45
CA TYR A 140 1.62 -19.53 16.68
C TYR A 140 1.03 -19.24 18.07
N ASN A 141 1.89 -18.91 19.05
CA ASN A 141 1.52 -18.57 20.42
C ASN A 141 1.43 -17.06 20.69
N LYS A 142 1.70 -16.23 19.70
CA LYS A 142 1.62 -14.77 19.78
C LYS A 142 0.38 -14.24 19.02
N LEU A 143 -0.03 -13.02 19.33
CA LEU A 143 -0.97 -12.28 18.49
C LEU A 143 -0.25 -11.78 17.24
N ILE A 144 -0.66 -12.26 16.08
CA ILE A 144 -0.10 -11.84 14.81
C ILE A 144 -1.02 -10.80 14.17
N LEU A 145 -0.48 -9.61 13.91
CA LEU A 145 -1.15 -8.54 13.17
C LEU A 145 -0.55 -8.48 11.77
N LEU A 146 -1.34 -8.86 10.76
CA LEU A 146 -0.93 -8.76 9.36
C LEU A 146 -1.41 -7.43 8.78
N ALA A 147 -0.46 -6.62 8.32
CA ALA A 147 -0.71 -5.32 7.70
C ALA A 147 -0.45 -5.40 6.19
N THR A 148 -1.49 -5.20 5.41
CA THR A 148 -1.46 -5.07 3.96
C THR A 148 -2.41 -3.95 3.52
N HIS A 149 -2.16 -3.34 2.37
CA HIS A 149 -3.07 -2.31 1.84
C HIS A 149 -4.35 -2.91 1.28
N HIS A 150 -4.23 -3.89 0.38
CA HIS A 150 -5.40 -4.55 -0.21
C HIS A 150 -5.91 -5.63 0.74
N PRO A 151 -7.21 -5.64 1.06
CA PRO A 151 -7.80 -6.72 1.86
C PRO A 151 -7.86 -8.02 1.04
N PHE A 152 -7.59 -9.15 1.66
CA PHE A 152 -7.77 -10.48 1.03
C PHE A 152 -9.23 -10.77 0.65
N LYS A 153 -10.17 -10.11 1.32
CA LYS A 153 -11.60 -10.21 1.03
C LYS A 153 -12.28 -8.87 1.32
N SER A 154 -12.99 -8.36 0.34
CA SER A 154 -13.79 -7.13 0.47
C SER A 154 -15.22 -7.40 0.03
N ASN A 155 -16.19 -6.76 0.70
CA ASN A 155 -17.61 -6.78 0.35
C ASN A 155 -18.08 -5.42 -0.21
N GLY A 156 -17.17 -4.58 -0.66
CA GLY A 156 -17.45 -3.28 -1.28
C GLY A 156 -17.12 -3.25 -2.78
N PRO A 157 -17.19 -2.09 -3.41
CA PRO A 157 -16.86 -1.92 -4.83
C PRO A 157 -15.46 -2.42 -5.19
N HIS A 158 -14.46 -2.20 -4.33
CA HIS A 158 -13.09 -2.72 -4.50
C HIS A 158 -12.98 -4.25 -4.41
N GLY A 159 -14.03 -4.95 -3.98
CA GLY A 159 -14.15 -6.41 -4.02
C GLY A 159 -15.08 -6.91 -5.12
N GLY A 160 -15.46 -6.04 -6.06
CA GLY A 160 -16.37 -6.39 -7.15
C GLY A 160 -17.85 -6.45 -6.77
N TYR A 161 -18.22 -5.99 -5.57
CA TYR A 161 -19.62 -5.99 -5.11
C TYR A 161 -20.26 -4.65 -5.38
N PHE A 162 -21.01 -4.58 -6.48
CA PHE A 162 -21.72 -3.38 -6.89
C PHE A 162 -23.21 -3.46 -6.61
N THR A 163 -23.83 -2.33 -6.35
CA THR A 163 -25.30 -2.23 -6.20
C THR A 163 -25.97 -2.35 -7.56
N TRP A 164 -27.25 -2.78 -7.60
CA TRP A 164 -28.03 -2.81 -8.83
C TRP A 164 -28.07 -1.44 -9.54
N LYS A 165 -28.01 -0.35 -8.78
CA LYS A 165 -27.97 1.02 -9.31
C LYS A 165 -26.68 1.29 -10.10
N GLN A 166 -25.54 0.82 -9.59
CA GLN A 166 -24.24 0.94 -10.27
C GLN A 166 -24.21 0.09 -11.56
N HIS A 167 -24.85 -1.09 -11.55
CA HIS A 167 -24.99 -1.91 -12.76
C HIS A 167 -25.83 -1.25 -13.85
N ILE A 168 -26.84 -0.44 -13.51
CA ILE A 168 -27.65 0.28 -14.51
C ILE A 168 -27.03 1.61 -14.88
N PHE A 169 -26.41 2.31 -13.93
CA PHE A 169 -25.82 3.65 -14.07
C PHE A 169 -24.34 3.67 -13.70
N PRO A 170 -23.46 2.98 -14.42
CA PRO A 170 -22.07 2.80 -14.01
C PRO A 170 -21.28 4.12 -13.91
N PHE A 171 -21.67 5.13 -14.69
CA PHE A 171 -20.98 6.43 -14.67
C PHE A 171 -21.24 7.26 -13.41
N THR A 172 -22.13 6.82 -12.51
CA THR A 172 -22.30 7.46 -11.21
C THR A 172 -21.07 7.29 -10.30
N GLU A 173 -20.19 6.31 -10.57
CA GLU A 173 -18.89 6.17 -9.90
C GLU A 173 -17.92 7.28 -10.31
N MET A 174 -17.98 7.70 -11.57
CA MET A 174 -17.13 8.80 -12.07
C MET A 174 -17.68 10.18 -11.66
N ARG A 175 -19.00 10.31 -11.60
CA ARG A 175 -19.69 11.55 -11.28
C ARG A 175 -21.07 11.25 -10.70
N GLU A 176 -21.28 11.57 -9.43
CA GLU A 176 -22.50 11.23 -8.65
C GLU A 176 -23.82 11.53 -9.33
N ASN A 177 -23.87 12.54 -10.19
CA ASN A 177 -25.08 12.98 -10.90
C ASN A 177 -25.17 12.52 -12.36
N LEU A 178 -24.28 11.63 -12.82
CA LEU A 178 -24.24 11.18 -14.21
C LEU A 178 -25.04 9.89 -14.38
N TYR A 179 -26.37 10.01 -14.45
CA TYR A 179 -27.30 8.91 -14.61
C TYR A 179 -27.52 8.56 -16.09
N ILE A 180 -26.52 7.98 -16.75
CA ILE A 180 -26.65 7.43 -18.10
C ILE A 180 -26.94 5.94 -17.96
N PRO A 181 -28.15 5.45 -18.36
CA PRO A 181 -28.48 4.05 -18.21
C PRO A 181 -27.77 3.20 -19.26
N LEU A 182 -27.06 2.17 -18.82
CA LEU A 182 -26.47 1.13 -19.67
C LEU A 182 -26.94 -0.25 -19.20
N PRO A 183 -28.24 -0.57 -19.37
CA PRO A 183 -28.79 -1.86 -18.95
C PRO A 183 -28.05 -2.99 -19.69
N ILE A 184 -27.69 -4.07 -18.97
CA ILE A 184 -26.96 -5.25 -19.46
C ILE A 184 -25.44 -4.95 -19.63
N ILE A 185 -25.06 -3.88 -20.36
CA ILE A 185 -23.65 -3.53 -20.62
C ILE A 185 -23.00 -2.90 -19.37
N GLY A 186 -23.77 -2.18 -18.57
CA GLY A 186 -23.28 -1.54 -17.34
C GLY A 186 -22.71 -2.52 -16.31
N SER A 187 -23.09 -3.79 -16.36
CA SER A 187 -22.52 -4.83 -15.49
C SER A 187 -21.10 -5.25 -15.87
N ALA A 188 -20.64 -4.89 -17.07
CA ALA A 188 -19.28 -5.17 -17.51
C ALA A 188 -18.29 -4.00 -17.21
N TYR A 189 -18.82 -2.86 -16.79
CA TYR A 189 -18.02 -1.65 -16.54
C TYR A 189 -17.38 -1.62 -15.15
N PRO A 190 -18.03 -2.03 -14.06
CA PRO A 190 -17.41 -2.11 -12.75
C PRO A 190 -16.43 -3.30 -12.72
N ILE A 191 -15.19 -3.05 -13.06
CA ILE A 191 -14.07 -4.00 -12.94
C ILE A 191 -12.98 -3.33 -12.13
#